data_d7972378eafc520d0e483042f250e748
#
_entry.id   d7972378eafc520d0e483042f250e748
#
_cell.length_a   1.000
_cell.length_b   1.000
_cell.length_c   1.000
_cell.angle_alpha   90.00
_cell.angle_beta   90.00
_cell.angle_gamma   90.00
#
_symmetry.space_group_name_H-M   'P 1'
#
loop_
_entity.id
_entity.type
_entity.pdbx_description
1 polymer ?
#
loop_
_entity_poly.entity_id
_entity_poly.type
_entity_poly.pdbx_seq_one_letter_code
_entity_poly.pdbx_strand_id
1 'polypeptide(L)'
;DLNLSATSSVAEGGSIVYTATLTNAAGTAMTVTLSNGAVINIAKGATSGSVNFAAPKDDVYKDAGKVDASITKTTGGNFENLVADKTPAVTDVTDTINNSTVSLTATASTVEGGIVVYTASVNAPVTGSPVVVSLSNGQTITIPVGSSSASVNFVAPNDALAGGGSLSVKIDDAKGGNYEKLDVDGKSADTSVTDSADATTLSLSATDSVAEGGSIVYTASLTNAAGTPVTVNLSNGAVITIAAGATSGSVTVKAPGDDVYKDPGKVEVLSLIHI
;
A
#
# COMPACT_ATOMS: atom_id res chain seq x y z
N ASP A 1 50.31 33.40 -10.65
CA ASP A 1 48.88 33.14 -10.53
C ASP A 1 48.66 31.93 -9.66
N LEU A 2 47.50 31.87 -9.02
CA LEU A 2 47.00 30.73 -8.21
C LEU A 2 45.66 30.32 -8.80
N ASN A 3 45.55 29.08 -9.26
CA ASN A 3 44.35 28.49 -9.84
C ASN A 3 43.81 27.36 -8.91
N LEU A 4 42.49 27.18 -8.91
CA LEU A 4 41.81 26.12 -8.20
C LEU A 4 41.14 25.17 -9.19
N SER A 5 41.28 23.88 -9.01
CA SER A 5 40.58 22.84 -9.72
C SER A 5 39.96 21.85 -8.74
N ALA A 6 38.96 21.12 -9.21
CA ALA A 6 38.30 20.06 -8.43
C ALA A 6 38.15 18.79 -9.29
N THR A 7 37.88 17.66 -8.65
CA THR A 7 37.39 16.46 -9.32
C THR A 7 36.14 16.80 -10.12
N SER A 8 36.11 16.45 -11.43
CA SER A 8 35.01 16.85 -12.31
C SER A 8 33.68 16.21 -11.97
N SER A 9 33.67 14.95 -11.44
CA SER A 9 32.47 14.23 -11.04
C SER A 9 32.79 13.24 -9.91
N VAL A 10 31.84 13.06 -9.00
CA VAL A 10 31.91 12.10 -7.91
C VAL A 10 30.50 11.60 -7.58
N ALA A 11 30.38 10.34 -7.16
CA ALA A 11 29.12 9.85 -6.60
C ALA A 11 28.89 10.42 -5.20
N GLU A 12 27.66 10.48 -4.74
CA GLU A 12 27.30 10.81 -3.36
C GLU A 12 28.06 9.93 -2.36
N GLY A 13 28.34 10.48 -1.19
CA GLY A 13 29.18 9.83 -0.18
C GLY A 13 30.66 9.73 -0.55
N GLY A 14 31.06 10.10 -1.76
CA GLY A 14 32.44 10.04 -2.23
C GLY A 14 33.31 11.18 -1.73
N SER A 15 34.45 11.40 -2.38
CA SER A 15 35.43 12.42 -1.99
C SER A 15 35.82 13.31 -3.17
N ILE A 16 35.66 14.60 -3.00
CA ILE A 16 36.07 15.65 -3.94
C ILE A 16 37.50 16.04 -3.62
N VAL A 17 38.39 16.02 -4.60
CA VAL A 17 39.77 16.48 -4.45
C VAL A 17 39.86 17.89 -5.00
N TYR A 18 40.12 18.88 -4.17
CA TYR A 18 40.46 20.23 -4.56
C TYR A 18 41.98 20.35 -4.68
N THR A 19 42.45 20.91 -5.78
CA THR A 19 43.89 21.17 -6.06
C THR A 19 44.12 22.63 -6.39
N ALA A 20 44.99 23.26 -5.59
CA ALA A 20 45.49 24.61 -5.84
C ALA A 20 46.83 24.51 -6.55
N THR A 21 46.98 25.26 -7.66
CA THR A 21 48.20 25.26 -8.50
C THR A 21 48.74 26.67 -8.67
N LEU A 22 50.02 26.85 -8.45
CA LEU A 22 50.76 28.07 -8.62
C LEU A 22 51.56 28.05 -9.92
N THR A 23 51.71 29.18 -10.59
CA THR A 23 52.61 29.35 -11.75
C THR A 23 54.09 29.28 -11.34
N ASN A 24 54.43 29.69 -10.13
CA ASN A 24 55.80 29.66 -9.59
C ASN A 24 55.81 28.97 -8.20
N ALA A 25 56.92 28.34 -7.87
CA ALA A 25 57.05 27.63 -6.58
C ALA A 25 56.94 28.60 -5.39
N ALA A 26 56.25 28.14 -4.32
CA ALA A 26 56.08 28.92 -3.09
C ALA A 26 57.41 29.14 -2.37
N GLY A 27 57.78 30.38 -2.10
CA GLY A 27 59.01 30.75 -1.39
C GLY A 27 58.97 30.35 0.10
N THR A 28 57.80 30.32 0.70
CA THR A 28 57.48 29.78 2.04
C THR A 28 56.25 28.90 1.97
N ALA A 29 56.00 28.11 3.03
CA ALA A 29 54.72 27.34 3.11
C ALA A 29 53.54 28.30 2.99
N MET A 30 52.49 27.85 2.28
CA MET A 30 51.29 28.61 1.98
C MET A 30 50.02 27.83 2.31
N THR A 31 48.98 28.53 2.76
CA THR A 31 47.65 27.97 2.91
C THR A 31 46.66 28.68 2.01
N VAL A 32 45.74 27.93 1.42
CA VAL A 32 44.62 28.41 0.57
C VAL A 32 43.33 27.93 1.25
N THR A 33 42.50 28.90 1.68
CA THR A 33 41.20 28.61 2.28
C THR A 33 40.10 28.75 1.23
N LEU A 34 39.23 27.77 1.16
CA LEU A 34 38.12 27.72 0.20
C LEU A 34 36.80 28.17 0.84
N SER A 35 35.82 28.52 0.01
CA SER A 35 34.48 28.97 0.44
C SER A 35 33.70 27.93 1.25
N ASN A 36 33.95 26.65 1.00
CA ASN A 36 33.36 25.51 1.74
C ASN A 36 34.12 25.18 3.05
N GLY A 37 35.12 26.00 3.45
CA GLY A 37 35.91 25.80 4.66
C GLY A 37 37.11 24.85 4.51
N ALA A 38 37.30 24.21 3.38
CA ALA A 38 38.47 23.38 3.13
C ALA A 38 39.75 24.22 3.07
N VAL A 39 40.88 23.68 3.54
CA VAL A 39 42.18 24.34 3.57
C VAL A 39 43.20 23.48 2.82
N ILE A 40 43.78 24.05 1.78
CA ILE A 40 44.85 23.42 1.00
C ILE A 40 46.21 23.98 1.51
N ASN A 41 47.15 23.09 1.80
CA ASN A 41 48.52 23.45 2.14
C ASN A 41 49.46 23.20 0.98
N ILE A 42 50.20 24.23 0.60
CA ILE A 42 51.28 24.16 -0.40
C ILE A 42 52.59 24.30 0.33
N ALA A 43 53.45 23.29 0.25
CA ALA A 43 54.74 23.30 0.90
C ALA A 43 55.68 24.33 0.25
N LYS A 44 56.69 24.81 1.03
CA LYS A 44 57.80 25.60 0.47
C LYS A 44 58.45 24.84 -0.68
N GLY A 45 58.66 25.53 -1.80
CA GLY A 45 59.26 24.95 -3.01
C GLY A 45 58.29 24.18 -3.91
N ALA A 46 57.06 23.95 -3.46
CA ALA A 46 56.02 23.27 -4.23
C ALA A 46 55.23 24.29 -5.10
N THR A 47 54.69 23.79 -6.21
CA THR A 47 53.77 24.51 -7.14
C THR A 47 52.33 24.10 -6.97
N SER A 48 52.03 23.10 -6.12
CA SER A 48 50.65 22.67 -5.89
C SER A 48 50.46 22.03 -4.51
N GLY A 49 49.21 22.00 -4.12
CA GLY A 49 48.71 21.24 -2.94
C GLY A 49 47.28 20.80 -3.18
N SER A 50 46.85 19.81 -2.45
CA SER A 50 45.48 19.32 -2.55
C SER A 50 44.88 18.98 -1.20
N VAL A 51 43.54 18.89 -1.15
CA VAL A 51 42.78 18.48 0.01
C VAL A 51 41.57 17.65 -0.42
N ASN A 52 41.24 16.64 0.34
CA ASN A 52 40.01 15.88 0.20
C ASN A 52 38.87 16.55 0.95
N PHE A 53 37.71 16.64 0.31
CA PHE A 53 36.48 17.16 0.88
C PHE A 53 35.36 16.14 0.65
N ALA A 54 34.56 15.81 1.67
CA ALA A 54 33.48 14.85 1.53
C ALA A 54 32.38 15.44 0.63
N ALA A 55 31.95 14.68 -0.36
CA ALA A 55 30.72 14.97 -1.10
C ALA A 55 29.49 14.86 -0.17
N PRO A 56 28.31 15.38 -0.57
CA PRO A 56 27.06 15.10 0.13
C PRO A 56 26.89 13.62 0.40
N LYS A 57 26.20 13.30 1.50
CA LYS A 57 25.96 11.90 1.88
C LYS A 57 24.99 11.25 0.92
N ASP A 58 25.25 9.98 0.64
CA ASP A 58 24.37 9.10 -0.10
C ASP A 58 23.05 8.86 0.67
N ASP A 59 21.93 8.95 -0.01
CA ASP A 59 20.60 8.66 0.52
C ASP A 59 19.70 7.97 -0.54
N VAL A 60 18.39 8.00 -0.40
CA VAL A 60 17.45 7.28 -1.30
C VAL A 60 16.71 8.22 -2.25
N TYR A 61 17.05 9.51 -2.29
CA TYR A 61 16.31 10.52 -3.06
C TYR A 61 17.09 10.99 -4.29
N LYS A 62 16.37 11.40 -5.33
CA LYS A 62 16.95 12.01 -6.53
C LYS A 62 17.31 13.45 -6.22
N ASP A 63 18.55 13.70 -5.91
CA ASP A 63 19.06 15.03 -5.61
C ASP A 63 20.48 15.28 -6.17
N ALA A 64 20.85 14.59 -7.26
CA ALA A 64 22.05 14.88 -8.04
C ALA A 64 22.24 16.38 -8.23
N GLY A 65 23.43 16.86 -7.96
CA GLY A 65 23.68 18.29 -7.92
C GLY A 65 25.09 18.69 -8.28
N LYS A 66 25.48 19.89 -7.88
CA LYS A 66 26.82 20.42 -8.04
C LYS A 66 27.34 20.95 -6.73
N VAL A 67 28.61 20.66 -6.44
CA VAL A 67 29.35 21.26 -5.34
C VAL A 67 30.42 22.16 -5.94
N ASP A 68 30.40 23.42 -5.57
CA ASP A 68 31.40 24.41 -6.00
C ASP A 68 32.19 24.96 -4.83
N ALA A 69 33.44 25.33 -5.07
CA ALA A 69 34.29 26.03 -4.14
C ALA A 69 35.18 27.06 -4.85
N SER A 70 35.37 28.19 -4.20
CA SER A 70 36.26 29.26 -4.68
C SER A 70 37.30 29.61 -3.62
N ILE A 71 38.40 30.23 -4.03
CA ILE A 71 39.43 30.72 -3.14
C ILE A 71 38.92 31.97 -2.39
N THR A 72 38.86 31.91 -1.06
CA THR A 72 38.41 33.02 -0.20
C THR A 72 39.59 33.75 0.47
N LYS A 73 40.64 33.00 0.83
CA LYS A 73 41.79 33.54 1.54
C LYS A 73 43.08 32.78 1.21
N THR A 74 44.20 33.50 1.15
CA THR A 74 45.52 32.92 1.02
C THR A 74 46.43 33.50 2.09
N THR A 75 47.39 32.72 2.61
CA THR A 75 48.42 33.18 3.58
C THR A 75 49.76 32.49 3.29
N GLY A 76 50.87 33.19 3.43
CA GLY A 76 52.20 32.66 3.14
C GLY A 76 52.60 32.79 1.68
N GLY A 77 53.55 31.97 1.20
CA GLY A 77 53.99 31.89 -0.19
C GLY A 77 55.13 32.82 -0.55
N ASN A 78 55.30 33.99 0.12
CA ASN A 78 56.32 34.97 -0.10
C ASN A 78 56.42 35.44 -1.57
N PHE A 79 55.26 35.74 -2.17
CA PHE A 79 55.16 36.33 -3.52
C PHE A 79 55.10 37.85 -3.44
N GLU A 80 55.73 38.54 -4.40
CA GLU A 80 55.59 39.98 -4.55
C GLU A 80 54.17 40.40 -4.91
N ASN A 81 53.55 39.65 -5.83
CA ASN A 81 52.14 39.81 -6.23
C ASN A 81 51.53 38.43 -6.52
N LEU A 82 50.53 38.05 -5.74
CA LEU A 82 49.78 36.81 -5.93
C LEU A 82 48.37 37.13 -6.42
N VAL A 83 48.09 36.74 -7.67
CA VAL A 83 46.72 36.83 -8.24
C VAL A 83 46.03 35.46 -8.11
N ALA A 84 44.99 35.42 -7.33
CA ALA A 84 44.15 34.23 -7.22
C ALA A 84 42.96 34.25 -8.16
N ASP A 85 42.79 33.20 -8.93
CA ASP A 85 41.57 32.98 -9.72
C ASP A 85 40.38 32.78 -8.76
N LYS A 86 39.34 33.58 -8.98
CA LYS A 86 38.10 33.54 -8.20
C LYS A 86 37.01 32.69 -8.85
N THR A 87 37.30 32.12 -10.04
CA THR A 87 36.37 31.19 -10.69
C THR A 87 36.13 29.95 -9.80
N PRO A 88 34.88 29.60 -9.49
CA PRO A 88 34.63 28.43 -8.72
C PRO A 88 35.08 27.15 -9.44
N ALA A 89 35.76 26.26 -8.72
CA ALA A 89 35.97 24.88 -9.15
C ALA A 89 34.70 24.08 -8.85
N VAL A 90 34.11 23.45 -9.85
CA VAL A 90 32.80 22.75 -9.76
C VAL A 90 33.00 21.27 -9.91
N THR A 91 32.30 20.50 -9.06
CA THR A 91 32.18 19.04 -9.12
C THR A 91 30.72 18.66 -9.35
N ASP A 92 30.46 17.85 -10.36
CA ASP A 92 29.14 17.21 -10.52
C ASP A 92 29.03 16.07 -9.51
N VAL A 93 27.97 16.10 -8.69
CA VAL A 93 27.64 15.00 -7.76
C VAL A 93 26.52 14.20 -8.38
N THR A 94 26.73 12.89 -8.53
CA THR A 94 25.78 11.97 -9.14
C THR A 94 25.14 11.09 -8.06
N ASP A 95 23.82 10.87 -8.17
CA ASP A 95 23.11 9.91 -7.31
C ASP A 95 23.67 8.49 -7.50
N THR A 96 23.71 7.72 -6.45
CA THR A 96 23.80 6.27 -6.50
C THR A 96 22.38 5.69 -6.40
N ILE A 97 22.13 4.55 -7.07
CA ILE A 97 20.76 3.99 -7.08
C ILE A 97 20.50 3.18 -5.82
N ASN A 98 19.78 3.76 -4.89
CA ASN A 98 19.31 3.15 -3.65
C ASN A 98 17.81 2.81 -3.72
N ASN A 99 17.45 1.58 -3.34
CA ASN A 99 16.08 1.11 -3.41
C ASN A 99 15.27 1.54 -2.18
N SER A 100 14.13 2.17 -2.41
CA SER A 100 13.06 2.30 -1.44
C SER A 100 11.97 1.27 -1.72
N THR A 101 11.51 0.58 -0.67
CA THR A 101 10.53 -0.50 -0.80
C THR A 101 9.22 -0.12 -0.10
N VAL A 102 8.11 -0.25 -0.83
CA VAL A 102 6.77 -0.13 -0.27
C VAL A 102 6.29 -1.50 0.18
N SER A 103 5.88 -1.61 1.43
CA SER A 103 5.30 -2.81 2.04
C SER A 103 3.86 -2.59 2.42
N LEU A 104 3.07 -3.67 2.50
CA LEU A 104 1.67 -3.66 2.91
C LEU A 104 1.46 -4.54 4.13
N THR A 105 0.68 -4.04 5.08
CA THR A 105 0.16 -4.82 6.23
C THR A 105 -1.35 -4.69 6.32
N ALA A 106 -2.01 -5.65 6.96
CA ALA A 106 -3.45 -5.64 7.18
C ALA A 106 -3.78 -6.01 8.63
N THR A 107 -5.00 -5.69 9.08
CA THR A 107 -5.58 -6.24 10.30
C THR A 107 -5.51 -7.77 10.23
N ALA A 108 -4.93 -8.43 11.23
CA ALA A 108 -4.70 -9.89 11.21
C ALA A 108 -6.00 -10.71 11.19
N SER A 109 -7.05 -10.23 11.86
CA SER A 109 -8.36 -10.89 11.87
C SER A 109 -9.50 -9.89 12.09
N THR A 110 -10.68 -10.21 11.54
CA THR A 110 -11.93 -9.46 11.75
C THR A 110 -13.10 -10.44 11.66
N VAL A 111 -14.30 -10.00 12.06
CA VAL A 111 -15.55 -10.70 11.75
C VAL A 111 -16.05 -10.26 10.37
N GLU A 112 -16.94 -11.02 9.76
CA GLU A 112 -17.68 -10.60 8.57
C GLU A 112 -18.37 -9.25 8.80
N GLY A 113 -18.41 -8.38 7.79
CA GLY A 113 -18.87 -7.00 7.92
C GLY A 113 -17.96 -6.07 8.74
N GLY A 114 -16.91 -6.62 9.38
CA GLY A 114 -15.95 -5.83 10.16
C GLY A 114 -14.95 -5.05 9.30
N ILE A 115 -14.21 -4.15 9.93
CA ILE A 115 -13.24 -3.30 9.24
C ILE A 115 -11.87 -3.98 9.19
N VAL A 116 -11.29 -4.05 8.01
CA VAL A 116 -9.88 -4.36 7.74
C VAL A 116 -9.16 -3.06 7.44
N VAL A 117 -8.08 -2.79 8.16
CA VAL A 117 -7.21 -1.64 7.92
C VAL A 117 -5.98 -2.11 7.13
N TYR A 118 -5.83 -1.65 5.90
CA TYR A 118 -4.62 -1.83 5.11
C TYR A 118 -3.69 -0.64 5.32
N THR A 119 -2.43 -0.90 5.65
CA THR A 119 -1.41 0.13 5.85
C THR A 119 -0.25 -0.11 4.91
N ALA A 120 -0.01 0.86 4.02
CA ALA A 120 1.18 0.91 3.18
C ALA A 120 2.27 1.70 3.89
N SER A 121 3.51 1.22 3.86
CA SER A 121 4.68 1.85 4.48
C SER A 121 5.86 1.83 3.53
N VAL A 122 6.67 2.88 3.56
CA VAL A 122 7.94 3.00 2.84
C VAL A 122 9.08 3.26 3.83
N ASN A 123 10.27 2.78 3.53
CA ASN A 123 11.43 2.82 4.44
C ASN A 123 12.01 4.21 4.72
N ALA A 124 11.65 5.23 3.92
CA ALA A 124 12.05 6.62 4.12
C ALA A 124 10.86 7.57 3.88
N PRO A 125 10.79 8.75 4.55
CA PRO A 125 9.69 9.69 4.34
C PRO A 125 9.53 10.11 2.87
N VAL A 126 8.29 10.26 2.42
CA VAL A 126 7.99 10.70 1.05
C VAL A 126 8.43 12.14 0.84
N THR A 127 9.17 12.42 -0.23
CA THR A 127 9.55 13.77 -0.67
C THR A 127 9.05 14.03 -2.08
N GLY A 128 9.01 15.29 -2.49
CA GLY A 128 8.58 15.71 -3.84
C GLY A 128 7.07 15.62 -4.05
N SER A 129 6.56 14.45 -4.42
CA SER A 129 5.12 14.20 -4.63
C SER A 129 4.62 13.06 -3.73
N PRO A 130 3.30 12.99 -3.40
CA PRO A 130 2.76 11.85 -2.67
C PRO A 130 3.02 10.52 -3.38
N VAL A 131 3.18 9.43 -2.61
CA VAL A 131 3.21 8.08 -3.16
C VAL A 131 1.81 7.50 -3.19
N VAL A 132 1.36 7.08 -4.37
CA VAL A 132 0.07 6.44 -4.61
C VAL A 132 0.29 4.94 -4.77
N VAL A 133 -0.33 4.14 -3.90
CA VAL A 133 -0.22 2.68 -3.84
C VAL A 133 -1.56 2.08 -4.26
N SER A 134 -1.58 1.30 -5.34
CA SER A 134 -2.75 0.57 -5.82
C SER A 134 -2.74 -0.86 -5.30
N LEU A 135 -3.87 -1.30 -4.74
CA LEU A 135 -4.04 -2.63 -4.16
C LEU A 135 -4.86 -3.56 -5.05
N SER A 136 -4.60 -4.86 -4.98
CA SER A 136 -5.28 -5.90 -5.78
C SER A 136 -6.78 -6.01 -5.53
N ASN A 137 -7.29 -5.46 -4.44
CA ASN A 137 -8.73 -5.36 -4.14
C ASN A 137 -9.39 -4.07 -4.67
N GLY A 138 -8.67 -3.29 -5.51
CA GLY A 138 -9.14 -2.03 -6.09
C GLY A 138 -9.04 -0.80 -5.18
N GLN A 139 -8.58 -0.96 -3.94
CA GLN A 139 -8.33 0.17 -3.04
C GLN A 139 -7.05 0.91 -3.41
N THR A 140 -6.96 2.17 -3.00
CA THR A 140 -5.79 3.01 -3.19
C THR A 140 -5.39 3.66 -1.87
N ILE A 141 -4.09 3.63 -1.55
CA ILE A 141 -3.52 4.32 -0.39
C ILE A 141 -2.61 5.43 -0.90
N THR A 142 -2.78 6.64 -0.37
CA THR A 142 -1.91 7.77 -0.69
C THR A 142 -1.07 8.11 0.52
N ILE A 143 0.26 7.93 0.43
CA ILE A 143 1.20 8.33 1.47
C ILE A 143 1.60 9.78 1.18
N PRO A 144 1.25 10.74 2.05
CA PRO A 144 1.52 12.15 1.82
C PRO A 144 3.02 12.48 1.97
N VAL A 145 3.43 13.59 1.36
CA VAL A 145 4.78 14.15 1.56
C VAL A 145 5.05 14.39 3.04
N GLY A 146 6.24 14.01 3.49
CA GLY A 146 6.67 14.08 4.89
C GLY A 146 6.30 12.86 5.72
N SER A 147 5.45 11.95 5.22
CA SER A 147 5.06 10.72 5.90
C SER A 147 5.76 9.51 5.30
N SER A 148 5.90 8.45 6.08
CA SER A 148 6.41 7.14 5.62
C SER A 148 5.33 6.06 5.58
N SER A 149 4.08 6.38 5.93
CA SER A 149 2.96 5.43 5.88
C SER A 149 1.62 6.14 5.75
N ALA A 150 0.61 5.38 5.27
CA ALA A 150 -0.79 5.76 5.27
C ALA A 150 -1.67 4.50 5.25
N SER A 151 -2.96 4.65 5.59
CA SER A 151 -3.88 3.53 5.71
C SER A 151 -5.19 3.80 4.99
N VAL A 152 -5.89 2.71 4.62
CA VAL A 152 -7.27 2.74 4.12
C VAL A 152 -8.09 1.66 4.82
N ASN A 153 -9.38 1.95 5.06
CA ASN A 153 -10.33 1.01 5.62
C ASN A 153 -11.05 0.27 4.49
N PHE A 154 -11.25 -1.04 4.70
CA PHE A 154 -12.03 -1.91 3.84
C PHE A 154 -13.01 -2.69 4.71
N VAL A 155 -14.28 -2.79 4.30
CA VAL A 155 -15.28 -3.60 5.00
C VAL A 155 -15.20 -5.03 4.45
N ALA A 156 -14.95 -6.00 5.33
CA ALA A 156 -14.96 -7.42 4.96
C ALA A 156 -16.37 -7.80 4.44
N PRO A 157 -16.45 -8.65 3.42
CA PRO A 157 -17.74 -9.21 3.01
C PRO A 157 -18.50 -9.81 4.17
N ASN A 158 -19.83 -9.73 4.11
CA ASN A 158 -20.74 -10.37 5.05
C ASN A 158 -21.83 -11.11 4.29
N ASP A 159 -22.16 -12.33 4.71
CA ASP A 159 -23.30 -13.07 4.19
C ASP A 159 -24.03 -13.79 5.35
N ALA A 160 -25.04 -14.60 5.06
CA ALA A 160 -25.83 -15.31 6.08
C ALA A 160 -25.54 -16.82 6.07
N LEU A 161 -24.41 -17.23 5.53
CA LEU A 161 -23.99 -18.61 5.45
C LEU A 161 -22.93 -18.89 6.51
N ALA A 162 -23.02 -20.06 7.15
CA ALA A 162 -22.00 -20.48 8.10
C ALA A 162 -20.65 -20.70 7.41
N GLY A 163 -19.62 -20.04 7.86
CA GLY A 163 -18.25 -20.23 7.45
C GLY A 163 -17.49 -18.94 7.22
N GLY A 164 -16.36 -18.79 7.89
CA GLY A 164 -15.45 -17.68 7.67
C GLY A 164 -14.55 -17.87 6.44
N GLY A 165 -13.71 -16.90 6.19
CA GLY A 165 -12.82 -16.89 5.04
C GLY A 165 -11.47 -16.23 5.32
N SER A 166 -10.77 -15.90 4.26
CA SER A 166 -9.56 -15.08 4.32
C SER A 166 -9.55 -14.07 3.18
N LEU A 167 -9.02 -12.90 3.47
CA LEU A 167 -8.74 -11.86 2.48
C LEU A 167 -7.22 -11.80 2.31
N SER A 168 -6.76 -11.86 1.06
CA SER A 168 -5.34 -11.76 0.71
C SER A 168 -5.20 -10.63 -0.29
N VAL A 169 -4.53 -9.55 0.10
CA VAL A 169 -4.37 -8.33 -0.70
C VAL A 169 -2.90 -8.03 -0.85
N LYS A 170 -2.48 -7.66 -2.06
CA LYS A 170 -1.10 -7.26 -2.37
C LYS A 170 -1.07 -5.89 -3.03
N ILE A 171 0.11 -5.30 -3.09
CA ILE A 171 0.37 -4.11 -3.89
C ILE A 171 0.49 -4.53 -5.35
N ASP A 172 -0.32 -3.93 -6.23
CA ASP A 172 -0.20 -4.10 -7.68
C ASP A 172 0.80 -3.08 -8.28
N ASP A 173 0.82 -1.86 -7.74
CA ASP A 173 1.68 -0.78 -8.22
C ASP A 173 1.88 0.29 -7.14
N ALA A 174 3.02 0.98 -7.18
CA ALA A 174 3.31 2.15 -6.35
C ALA A 174 4.05 3.21 -7.17
N LYS A 175 3.54 4.45 -7.15
CA LYS A 175 4.08 5.57 -7.95
C LYS A 175 4.15 6.84 -7.14
N GLY A 176 5.13 7.68 -7.46
CA GLY A 176 5.34 8.98 -6.81
C GLY A 176 6.56 8.99 -5.89
N GLY A 177 6.64 10.03 -5.05
CA GLY A 177 7.84 10.31 -4.29
C GLY A 177 8.99 10.81 -5.16
N ASN A 178 10.07 11.19 -4.51
CA ASN A 178 11.31 11.57 -5.19
C ASN A 178 12.42 10.55 -4.92
N TYR A 179 12.07 9.26 -4.95
CA TYR A 179 13.03 8.17 -4.73
C TYR A 179 13.83 7.89 -5.99
N GLU A 180 15.08 7.52 -5.85
CA GLU A 180 15.92 7.03 -6.95
C GLU A 180 15.32 5.79 -7.59
N LYS A 181 14.87 4.86 -6.75
CA LYS A 181 14.11 3.69 -7.17
C LYS A 181 13.07 3.33 -6.11
N LEU A 182 11.82 3.19 -6.54
CA LEU A 182 10.71 2.74 -5.70
C LEU A 182 10.27 1.35 -6.16
N ASP A 183 10.40 0.36 -5.28
CA ASP A 183 9.98 -1.02 -5.50
C ASP A 183 8.83 -1.40 -4.56
N VAL A 184 8.13 -2.48 -4.86
CA VAL A 184 7.13 -3.10 -3.97
C VAL A 184 7.65 -4.44 -3.45
N ASP A 185 7.33 -4.81 -2.22
CA ASP A 185 7.85 -6.04 -1.60
C ASP A 185 7.23 -7.35 -2.14
N GLY A 186 6.14 -7.24 -2.93
CA GLY A 186 5.45 -8.35 -3.58
C GLY A 186 4.74 -9.33 -2.62
N LYS A 187 4.72 -9.05 -1.32
CA LYS A 187 4.05 -9.88 -0.33
C LYS A 187 2.56 -9.55 -0.25
N SER A 188 1.75 -10.57 0.12
CA SER A 188 0.37 -10.34 0.49
C SER A 188 0.22 -9.91 1.95
N ALA A 189 -0.78 -9.10 2.22
CA ALA A 189 -1.28 -8.80 3.55
C ALA A 189 -2.59 -9.59 3.73
N ASP A 190 -2.55 -10.54 4.66
CA ASP A 190 -3.62 -11.51 4.85
C ASP A 190 -4.44 -11.17 6.10
N THR A 191 -5.78 -11.30 6.00
CA THR A 191 -6.72 -11.13 7.10
C THR A 191 -7.58 -12.38 7.22
N SER A 192 -7.65 -12.99 8.39
CA SER A 192 -8.62 -14.04 8.70
C SER A 192 -9.98 -13.40 8.98
N VAL A 193 -11.01 -13.82 8.28
CA VAL A 193 -12.39 -13.37 8.49
C VAL A 193 -13.16 -14.49 9.19
N THR A 194 -13.69 -14.21 10.38
CA THR A 194 -14.52 -15.13 11.12
C THR A 194 -15.99 -14.87 10.83
N ASP A 195 -16.78 -15.96 10.82
CA ASP A 195 -18.21 -15.91 10.59
C ASP A 195 -18.94 -15.03 11.63
N SER A 196 -19.94 -14.29 11.20
CA SER A 196 -20.91 -13.60 12.05
C SER A 196 -22.22 -14.37 12.05
N ALA A 197 -22.90 -14.45 13.19
CA ALA A 197 -24.16 -15.19 13.29
C ALA A 197 -25.32 -14.33 12.75
N ASP A 198 -25.66 -14.50 11.48
CA ASP A 198 -26.76 -13.81 10.82
C ASP A 198 -28.02 -14.66 10.78
N ALA A 199 -29.14 -14.12 11.28
CA ALA A 199 -30.39 -14.85 11.35
C ALA A 199 -31.06 -15.00 9.98
N THR A 200 -31.36 -16.25 9.59
CA THR A 200 -32.20 -16.54 8.42
C THR A 200 -33.56 -17.04 8.93
N THR A 201 -34.64 -16.36 8.51
CA THR A 201 -36.01 -16.72 8.91
C THR A 201 -36.65 -17.54 7.82
N LEU A 202 -37.32 -18.64 8.22
CA LEU A 202 -38.19 -19.45 7.37
C LEU A 202 -39.65 -19.06 7.60
N SER A 203 -40.36 -18.82 6.52
CA SER A 203 -41.81 -18.62 6.49
C SER A 203 -42.52 -19.67 5.62
N LEU A 204 -43.76 -20.00 5.98
CA LEU A 204 -44.60 -20.91 5.21
C LEU A 204 -45.86 -20.17 4.77
N SER A 205 -46.22 -20.29 3.51
CA SER A 205 -47.50 -19.81 2.95
C SER A 205 -48.21 -20.91 2.19
N ALA A 206 -49.51 -20.75 1.96
CA ALA A 206 -50.33 -21.68 1.22
C ALA A 206 -51.26 -20.93 0.26
N THR A 207 -51.83 -21.63 -0.72
CA THR A 207 -52.95 -21.12 -1.53
C THR A 207 -54.10 -20.68 -0.62
N ASP A 208 -54.57 -19.43 -0.75
CA ASP A 208 -55.55 -18.80 0.16
C ASP A 208 -56.92 -19.53 0.15
N SER A 209 -57.36 -20.01 -1.01
CA SER A 209 -58.60 -20.80 -1.13
C SER A 209 -58.52 -21.75 -2.32
N VAL A 210 -59.16 -22.89 -2.20
CA VAL A 210 -59.24 -23.90 -3.25
C VAL A 210 -60.58 -24.64 -3.12
N ALA A 211 -61.15 -25.05 -4.24
CA ALA A 211 -62.33 -25.94 -4.23
C ALA A 211 -61.95 -27.33 -3.69
N GLU A 212 -62.92 -28.06 -3.13
CA GLU A 212 -62.75 -29.45 -2.74
C GLU A 212 -62.18 -30.28 -3.88
N GLY A 213 -61.30 -31.23 -3.57
CA GLY A 213 -60.59 -32.02 -4.59
C GLY A 213 -59.54 -31.26 -5.40
N GLY A 214 -59.43 -29.96 -5.20
CA GLY A 214 -58.43 -29.11 -5.88
C GLY A 214 -56.98 -29.33 -5.34
N SER A 215 -56.11 -28.42 -5.68
CA SER A 215 -54.70 -28.50 -5.29
C SER A 215 -54.27 -27.30 -4.44
N ILE A 216 -53.69 -27.54 -3.30
CA ILE A 216 -53.09 -26.56 -2.40
C ILE A 216 -51.60 -26.55 -2.65
N VAL A 217 -51.04 -25.36 -2.97
CA VAL A 217 -49.58 -25.16 -3.08
C VAL A 217 -49.08 -24.57 -1.77
N TYR A 218 -48.22 -25.31 -1.09
CA TYR A 218 -47.47 -24.81 0.08
C TYR A 218 -46.09 -24.29 -0.39
N THR A 219 -45.72 -23.09 -0.01
CA THR A 219 -44.46 -22.47 -0.33
C THR A 219 -43.70 -22.09 0.93
N ALA A 220 -42.51 -22.64 1.10
CA ALA A 220 -41.55 -22.25 2.13
C ALA A 220 -40.58 -21.22 1.56
N SER A 221 -40.35 -20.13 2.30
CA SER A 221 -39.47 -19.04 1.90
C SER A 221 -38.46 -18.65 2.98
N LEU A 222 -37.22 -18.46 2.60
CA LEU A 222 -36.11 -17.98 3.43
C LEU A 222 -35.83 -16.52 3.18
N THR A 223 -35.39 -15.79 4.21
CA THR A 223 -34.93 -14.40 4.06
C THR A 223 -33.62 -14.30 3.30
N ASN A 224 -32.76 -15.33 3.38
CA ASN A 224 -31.48 -15.43 2.69
C ASN A 224 -31.40 -16.74 1.89
N ALA A 225 -30.58 -16.77 0.83
CA ALA A 225 -30.40 -17.96 0.01
C ALA A 225 -29.78 -19.12 0.80
N ALA A 226 -30.27 -20.32 0.58
CA ALA A 226 -29.74 -21.52 1.22
C ALA A 226 -28.35 -21.88 0.68
N GLY A 227 -27.35 -22.08 1.53
CA GLY A 227 -26.01 -22.54 1.12
C GLY A 227 -26.00 -24.01 0.69
N THR A 228 -26.82 -24.83 1.33
CA THR A 228 -27.09 -26.24 1.01
C THR A 228 -28.60 -26.45 0.91
N PRO A 229 -29.09 -27.55 0.27
CA PRO A 229 -30.53 -27.82 0.23
C PRO A 229 -31.15 -27.88 1.62
N VAL A 230 -32.26 -27.15 1.81
CA VAL A 230 -33.05 -27.15 3.07
C VAL A 230 -34.30 -27.95 2.84
N THR A 231 -34.55 -28.92 3.76
CA THR A 231 -35.76 -29.76 3.77
C THR A 231 -36.71 -29.25 4.84
N VAL A 232 -37.95 -28.93 4.45
CA VAL A 232 -39.01 -28.48 5.35
C VAL A 232 -40.09 -29.55 5.39
N ASN A 233 -40.22 -30.23 6.55
CA ASN A 233 -41.28 -31.19 6.76
C ASN A 233 -42.55 -30.48 7.24
N LEU A 234 -43.69 -30.83 6.64
CA LEU A 234 -45.00 -30.28 6.99
C LEU A 234 -45.77 -31.27 7.88
N SER A 235 -46.64 -30.74 8.74
CA SER A 235 -47.47 -31.55 9.65
C SER A 235 -48.41 -32.54 8.96
N ASN A 236 -48.71 -32.32 7.68
CA ASN A 236 -49.50 -33.23 6.84
C ASN A 236 -48.65 -34.31 6.15
N GLY A 237 -47.36 -34.42 6.45
CA GLY A 237 -46.43 -35.40 5.87
C GLY A 237 -45.82 -34.98 4.53
N ALA A 238 -46.20 -33.84 3.94
CA ALA A 238 -45.57 -33.34 2.74
C ALA A 238 -44.20 -32.74 3.05
N VAL A 239 -43.33 -32.74 2.07
CA VAL A 239 -41.95 -32.25 2.18
C VAL A 239 -41.67 -31.18 1.11
N ILE A 240 -41.16 -30.04 1.53
CA ILE A 240 -40.67 -29.00 0.62
C ILE A 240 -39.14 -29.01 0.66
N THR A 241 -38.51 -28.98 -0.53
CA THR A 241 -37.06 -28.81 -0.66
C THR A 241 -36.77 -27.45 -1.26
N ILE A 242 -35.98 -26.65 -0.55
CA ILE A 242 -35.41 -25.41 -1.06
C ILE A 242 -34.01 -25.76 -1.54
N ALA A 243 -33.73 -25.56 -2.83
CA ALA A 243 -32.44 -25.92 -3.42
C ALA A 243 -31.32 -24.98 -2.93
N ALA A 244 -30.07 -25.43 -3.00
CA ALA A 244 -28.93 -24.56 -2.77
C ALA A 244 -28.96 -23.35 -3.72
N GLY A 245 -28.68 -22.16 -3.22
CA GLY A 245 -28.77 -20.88 -3.93
C GLY A 245 -30.19 -20.32 -4.05
N ALA A 246 -31.24 -21.07 -3.66
CA ALA A 246 -32.63 -20.60 -3.72
C ALA A 246 -33.09 -20.01 -2.38
N THR A 247 -34.08 -19.12 -2.44
CA THR A 247 -34.77 -18.55 -1.28
C THR A 247 -36.14 -19.17 -1.05
N SER A 248 -36.63 -20.05 -1.94
CA SER A 248 -37.94 -20.67 -1.78
C SER A 248 -38.02 -22.04 -2.45
N GLY A 249 -38.97 -22.84 -1.97
CA GLY A 249 -39.39 -24.09 -2.57
C GLY A 249 -40.88 -24.30 -2.36
N SER A 250 -41.52 -25.20 -3.12
CA SER A 250 -42.94 -25.45 -2.99
C SER A 250 -43.28 -26.93 -3.18
N VAL A 251 -44.42 -27.33 -2.62
CA VAL A 251 -45.03 -28.66 -2.83
C VAL A 251 -46.53 -28.49 -3.07
N THR A 252 -47.05 -29.29 -3.95
CA THR A 252 -48.52 -29.35 -4.22
C THR A 252 -49.14 -30.56 -3.55
N VAL A 253 -50.18 -30.32 -2.77
CA VAL A 253 -50.95 -31.36 -2.07
C VAL A 253 -52.43 -31.24 -2.48
N LYS A 254 -53.13 -32.37 -2.63
CA LYS A 254 -54.55 -32.33 -2.92
C LYS A 254 -55.34 -31.90 -1.66
N ALA A 255 -56.33 -31.04 -1.87
CA ALA A 255 -57.32 -30.71 -0.87
C ALA A 255 -58.19 -31.95 -0.57
N PRO A 256 -58.92 -31.98 0.59
CA PRO A 256 -59.91 -33.01 0.86
C PRO A 256 -60.84 -33.23 -0.35
N GLY A 257 -61.28 -34.49 -0.50
CA GLY A 257 -62.11 -34.87 -1.66
C GLY A 257 -63.46 -34.19 -1.65
N ASP A 258 -63.98 -33.93 -2.89
CA ASP A 258 -65.33 -33.40 -3.12
C ASP A 258 -66.37 -34.45 -2.68
N ASP A 259 -67.36 -34.04 -1.91
CA ASP A 259 -68.48 -34.88 -1.51
C ASP A 259 -69.83 -34.13 -1.66
N VAL A 260 -70.92 -34.71 -1.19
CA VAL A 260 -72.29 -34.15 -1.36
C VAL A 260 -72.71 -33.21 -0.22
N TYR A 261 -71.86 -32.97 0.75
CA TYR A 261 -72.17 -32.18 1.93
C TYR A 261 -71.58 -30.75 1.82
N LYS A 262 -72.24 -29.76 2.44
CA LYS A 262 -71.70 -28.40 2.58
C LYS A 262 -70.90 -28.33 3.88
N ASP A 263 -69.66 -28.68 3.81
CA ASP A 263 -68.71 -28.62 4.93
C ASP A 263 -67.42 -27.83 4.62
N PRO A 264 -67.50 -26.49 4.32
CA PRO A 264 -66.33 -25.71 4.08
C PRO A 264 -65.40 -25.80 5.28
N GLY A 265 -64.27 -26.48 5.08
CA GLY A 265 -63.26 -26.71 6.10
C GLY A 265 -62.06 -25.77 5.94
N LYS A 266 -61.32 -25.63 7.02
CA LYS A 266 -60.01 -24.96 7.02
C LYS A 266 -58.93 -26.01 7.10
N VAL A 267 -58.01 -26.04 6.16
CA VAL A 267 -56.83 -26.89 6.19
C VAL A 267 -55.70 -26.11 6.83
N GLU A 268 -55.25 -26.50 8.02
CA GLU A 268 -54.11 -25.89 8.68
C GLU A 268 -52.89 -26.83 8.61
N VAL A 269 -51.76 -26.29 8.18
CA VAL A 269 -50.50 -27.02 8.09
C VAL A 269 -49.42 -26.21 8.73
N LEU A 270 -48.63 -26.86 9.58
CA LEU A 270 -47.46 -26.26 10.25
C LEU A 270 -46.17 -26.81 9.64
N SER A 271 -45.14 -26.00 9.61
CA SER A 271 -43.78 -26.47 9.35
C SER A 271 -43.23 -27.13 10.62
N LEU A 272 -42.74 -28.35 10.50
CA LEU A 272 -42.06 -29.08 11.56
C LEU A 272 -40.56 -28.96 11.28
N ILE A 273 -39.91 -27.93 11.81
CA ILE A 273 -38.47 -27.77 11.65
C ILE A 273 -37.76 -28.48 12.81
N HIS A 274 -36.91 -29.46 12.47
CA HIS A 274 -35.81 -29.88 13.33
C HIS A 274 -34.53 -29.22 12.77
N ILE A 275 -34.02 -28.25 13.51
CA ILE A 275 -32.71 -27.68 13.29
C ILE A 275 -31.69 -28.57 13.98
#